data_42baf33fb9d57cf459be5770853a5fad
#
_entry.id   42baf33fb9d57cf459be5770853a5fad
#
_cell.length_a   1.000
_cell.length_b   1.000
_cell.length_c   1.000
_cell.angle_alpha   90.00
_cell.angle_beta   90.00
_cell.angle_gamma   90.00
#
_symmetry.space_group_name_H-M   'P 1'
#
loop_
_entity.id
_entity.type
_entity.pdbx_description
1 polymer ?
#
loop_
_entity_poly.entity_id
_entity_poly.type
_entity_poly.pdbx_seq_one_letter_code
_entity_poly.pdbx_strand_id
1 'polypeptide(L)'
;MSNDIRLLQLSNYVRPKLEENKSKNWVLNGKQNSFYQYVIDRFNGSPTNSAIIDSYCNLIYGSGLRSKNVNTSAWINFVSLFSSKELRKIISDFELFGEASIQVIKSKDKKSLGAIYHIPKQQIVPCIENEDGAIEGYWHSKDWSNPQKYTPTYYPAFGTSKEDIEIYCIKPYKAGKNYFSDPDYLSALPYAEMEEELANFYINSIKKGLSAGYIINIPDGGTYSPEEKDDLENKIKAKLTGSPNAMNFVISFNGRDAEITVIPFPVNDAQHKQWEYLTGESRQQIMTGHKVVSPKLFGIMSEGGLGNNANELDEAEAQLMKRVIQPKQRYITEALEEILTFYNINLDLYFVPLTEQKAVQMHSHDEKKKFELDEYGEDEDLENYELIESKPVDYEEEERLELASVSSGNAIPNAKSKWDTDYYIYRYRYAGNANPERGFCKEMMKRNKIYRREDIELMGEKNVNPGFGMHPTPNKPYSIWKYKGGGLLSAEFTGGTCKHYWEKLTYRKIGVKIDVKNPKNEPKESRASGVAGIAPHDI
;
A
#
# COMPACT_ATOMS: atom_id res chain seq x y z
N MET A 1 26.12 2.78 56.87
CA MET A 1 24.96 2.88 56.01
C MET A 1 25.47 3.05 54.58
N SER A 2 25.44 1.99 53.84
CA SER A 2 25.89 2.00 52.45
C SER A 2 24.71 2.41 51.58
N ASN A 3 24.76 3.61 51.01
CA ASN A 3 23.81 4.08 50.00
C ASN A 3 24.19 3.42 48.68
N ASP A 4 23.65 2.26 48.39
CA ASP A 4 23.72 1.67 47.07
C ASP A 4 22.69 2.35 46.13
N ILE A 5 23.13 3.48 45.56
CA ILE A 5 22.43 4.07 44.42
C ILE A 5 22.83 3.24 43.20
N ARG A 6 21.99 2.33 42.77
CA ARG A 6 22.13 1.64 41.49
C ARG A 6 21.63 2.57 40.39
N LEU A 7 22.56 3.21 39.72
CA LEU A 7 22.29 3.86 38.44
C LEU A 7 21.96 2.75 37.43
N LEU A 8 20.72 2.75 36.96
CA LEU A 8 20.34 1.99 35.76
C LEU A 8 21.09 2.64 34.58
N GLN A 9 22.18 2.04 34.17
CA GLN A 9 22.77 2.35 32.87
C GLN A 9 21.83 1.74 31.81
N LEU A 10 21.14 2.60 31.05
CA LEU A 10 20.56 2.20 29.79
C LEU A 10 21.69 1.64 28.93
N SER A 11 21.52 0.43 28.42
CA SER A 11 22.51 -0.20 27.55
C SER A 11 22.65 0.67 26.32
N ASN A 12 23.84 1.28 26.13
CA ASN A 12 24.14 1.96 24.89
C ASN A 12 23.96 0.95 23.74
N TYR A 13 23.19 1.31 22.72
CA TYR A 13 23.14 0.54 21.48
C TYR A 13 24.58 0.36 20.97
N VAL A 14 25.07 -0.86 21.07
CA VAL A 14 26.37 -1.25 20.51
C VAL A 14 26.08 -2.04 19.25
N ARG A 15 26.55 -1.52 18.12
CA ARG A 15 26.46 -2.24 16.84
C ARG A 15 27.01 -3.67 17.02
N PRO A 16 26.27 -4.74 16.65
CA PRO A 16 26.73 -6.10 16.84
C PRO A 16 28.06 -6.30 16.12
N LYS A 17 29.03 -6.85 16.83
CA LYS A 17 30.31 -7.26 16.24
C LYS A 17 30.11 -8.60 15.54
N LEU A 18 30.74 -8.76 14.38
CA LEU A 18 30.77 -10.04 13.67
C LEU A 18 31.47 -11.10 14.52
N GLU A 19 30.92 -12.30 14.59
CA GLU A 19 31.53 -13.46 15.24
C GLU A 19 31.95 -14.47 14.18
N GLU A 20 33.22 -14.49 13.86
CA GLU A 20 33.82 -15.50 12.98
C GLU A 20 34.15 -16.78 13.77
N ASN A 21 33.61 -17.90 13.34
CA ASN A 21 33.98 -19.21 13.86
C ASN A 21 34.81 -19.99 12.83
N LYS A 22 36.13 -19.87 12.94
CA LYS A 22 37.07 -20.49 11.99
C LYS A 22 36.98 -22.02 11.99
N SER A 23 36.68 -22.64 13.12
CA SER A 23 36.59 -24.11 13.21
C SER A 23 35.34 -24.68 12.56
N LYS A 24 34.28 -23.89 12.46
CA LYS A 24 33.00 -24.27 11.88
C LYS A 24 32.76 -23.63 10.53
N ASN A 25 33.64 -22.73 10.11
CA ASN A 25 33.58 -22.00 8.84
C ASN A 25 32.26 -21.23 8.64
N TRP A 26 31.83 -20.43 9.62
CA TRP A 26 30.70 -19.51 9.49
C TRP A 26 30.94 -18.17 10.17
N VAL A 27 30.17 -17.16 9.76
CA VAL A 27 30.21 -15.83 10.36
C VAL A 27 28.80 -15.46 10.82
N LEU A 28 28.66 -15.08 12.10
CA LEU A 28 27.39 -14.65 12.70
C LEU A 28 27.31 -13.12 12.76
N ASN A 29 26.12 -12.58 12.55
CA ASN A 29 25.85 -11.15 12.71
C ASN A 29 25.45 -10.85 14.16
N GLY A 30 26.46 -10.56 14.99
CA GLY A 30 26.31 -10.43 16.44
C GLY A 30 26.37 -11.79 17.17
N LYS A 31 26.40 -11.73 18.49
CA LYS A 31 26.42 -12.92 19.34
C LYS A 31 25.22 -13.82 19.04
N GLN A 32 25.49 -15.07 18.66
CA GLN A 32 24.44 -16.03 18.31
C GLN A 32 23.50 -15.52 17.17
N ASN A 33 24.00 -14.71 16.25
CA ASN A 33 23.24 -14.11 15.16
C ASN A 33 22.10 -13.14 15.62
N SER A 34 22.29 -12.51 16.78
CA SER A 34 21.24 -11.74 17.48
C SER A 34 20.83 -10.43 16.79
N PHE A 35 21.58 -9.95 15.80
CA PHE A 35 21.23 -8.72 15.11
C PHE A 35 19.85 -8.79 14.45
N TYR A 36 19.53 -9.91 13.82
CA TYR A 36 18.21 -10.07 13.18
C TYR A 36 17.07 -10.07 14.20
N GLN A 37 17.27 -10.70 15.37
CA GLN A 37 16.26 -10.66 16.43
C GLN A 37 16.09 -9.23 16.97
N TYR A 38 17.17 -8.49 17.15
CA TYR A 38 17.09 -7.07 17.54
C TYR A 38 16.26 -6.25 16.55
N VAL A 39 16.46 -6.44 15.23
CA VAL A 39 15.68 -5.75 14.19
C VAL A 39 14.20 -6.15 14.24
N ILE A 40 13.91 -7.45 14.43
CA ILE A 40 12.54 -7.96 14.58
C ILE A 40 11.87 -7.37 15.81
N ASP A 41 12.57 -7.27 16.94
CA ASP A 41 12.03 -6.68 18.17
C ASP A 41 11.69 -5.19 17.95
N ARG A 42 12.54 -4.44 17.26
CA ARG A 42 12.27 -3.03 16.90
C ARG A 42 11.11 -2.87 15.92
N PHE A 43 10.94 -3.84 15.02
CA PHE A 43 9.77 -3.88 14.13
C PHE A 43 8.48 -4.10 14.93
N ASN A 44 8.48 -5.06 15.86
CA ASN A 44 7.30 -5.39 16.65
C ASN A 44 6.98 -4.34 17.75
N GLY A 45 8.00 -3.67 18.29
CA GLY A 45 7.86 -2.75 19.42
C GLY A 45 7.52 -1.32 19.03
N SER A 46 7.89 -0.88 17.82
CA SER A 46 7.69 0.51 17.36
C SER A 46 6.58 0.60 16.32
N PRO A 47 5.42 1.21 16.64
CA PRO A 47 4.31 1.37 15.70
C PRO A 47 4.68 2.17 14.45
N THR A 48 5.49 3.22 14.60
CA THR A 48 5.93 4.04 13.46
C THR A 48 6.84 3.26 12.54
N ASN A 49 7.80 2.52 13.09
CA ASN A 49 8.74 1.71 12.33
C ASN A 49 8.02 0.59 11.55
N SER A 50 7.12 -0.16 12.22
CA SER A 50 6.37 -1.24 11.58
C SER A 50 5.45 -0.74 10.48
N ALA A 51 4.71 0.36 10.70
CA ALA A 51 3.79 0.92 9.70
C ALA A 51 4.51 1.32 8.40
N ILE A 52 5.72 1.89 8.52
CA ILE A 52 6.51 2.28 7.34
C ILE A 52 7.05 1.05 6.62
N ILE A 53 7.62 0.08 7.33
CA ILE A 53 8.16 -1.16 6.75
C ILE A 53 7.05 -1.94 6.02
N ASP A 54 5.89 -2.15 6.65
CA ASP A 54 4.76 -2.84 6.04
C ASP A 54 4.26 -2.12 4.79
N SER A 55 4.18 -0.79 4.85
CA SER A 55 3.80 0.03 3.70
C SER A 55 4.81 -0.08 2.57
N TYR A 56 6.11 -0.06 2.87
CA TYR A 56 7.15 -0.24 1.86
C TYR A 56 7.13 -1.64 1.25
N CYS A 57 6.91 -2.69 2.03
CA CYS A 57 6.72 -4.04 1.50
C CYS A 57 5.56 -4.10 0.50
N ASN A 58 4.43 -3.44 0.81
CA ASN A 58 3.28 -3.38 -0.08
C ASN A 58 3.56 -2.55 -1.35
N LEU A 59 4.26 -1.42 -1.23
CA LEU A 59 4.65 -0.59 -2.37
C LEU A 59 5.69 -1.28 -3.26
N ILE A 60 6.66 -2.01 -2.68
CA ILE A 60 7.65 -2.79 -3.44
C ILE A 60 6.95 -3.91 -4.22
N TYR A 61 6.05 -4.64 -3.57
CA TYR A 61 5.29 -5.70 -4.23
C TYR A 61 4.33 -5.15 -5.30
N GLY A 62 3.71 -4.00 -5.03
CA GLY A 62 2.70 -3.40 -5.90
C GLY A 62 1.55 -4.35 -6.21
N SER A 63 1.19 -4.46 -7.48
CA SER A 63 0.24 -5.43 -8.03
C SER A 63 0.91 -6.74 -8.47
N GLY A 64 2.18 -6.93 -8.12
CA GLY A 64 2.96 -8.15 -8.37
C GLY A 64 4.00 -8.00 -9.48
N LEU A 65 4.75 -9.09 -9.67
CA LEU A 65 5.81 -9.18 -10.68
C LEU A 65 5.20 -9.54 -12.04
N ARG A 66 5.74 -8.94 -13.11
CA ARG A 66 5.38 -9.22 -14.50
C ARG A 66 6.65 -9.28 -15.36
N SER A 67 6.49 -9.75 -16.58
CA SER A 67 7.51 -9.66 -17.63
C SER A 67 6.94 -8.90 -18.82
N LYS A 68 7.75 -8.15 -19.54
CA LYS A 68 7.33 -7.52 -20.80
C LYS A 68 6.89 -8.57 -21.83
N ASN A 69 7.35 -9.81 -21.69
CA ASN A 69 7.06 -10.95 -22.56
C ASN A 69 6.05 -11.93 -21.91
N VAL A 70 4.92 -11.43 -21.41
CA VAL A 70 3.92 -12.21 -20.59
C VAL A 70 3.30 -13.41 -21.30
N ASN A 71 3.25 -13.43 -22.62
CA ASN A 71 2.62 -14.52 -23.39
C ASN A 71 3.62 -15.61 -23.81
N THR A 72 4.85 -15.57 -23.31
CA THR A 72 5.85 -16.59 -23.64
C THR A 72 5.72 -17.82 -22.75
N SER A 73 6.09 -18.98 -23.28
CA SER A 73 6.18 -20.22 -22.50
C SER A 73 7.14 -20.08 -21.31
N ALA A 74 8.20 -19.27 -21.47
CA ALA A 74 9.17 -18.98 -20.41
C ALA A 74 8.51 -18.30 -19.19
N TRP A 75 7.65 -17.30 -19.43
CA TRP A 75 6.91 -16.63 -18.36
C TRP A 75 5.95 -17.58 -17.63
N ILE A 76 5.18 -18.37 -18.39
CA ILE A 76 4.22 -19.33 -17.82
C ILE A 76 4.96 -20.34 -16.93
N ASN A 77 6.09 -20.87 -17.41
CA ASN A 77 6.93 -21.79 -16.66
C ASN A 77 7.50 -21.13 -15.40
N PHE A 78 8.02 -19.92 -15.49
CA PHE A 78 8.56 -19.19 -14.34
C PHE A 78 7.51 -18.99 -13.23
N VAL A 79 6.30 -18.56 -13.57
CA VAL A 79 5.21 -18.38 -12.59
C VAL A 79 4.84 -19.71 -11.90
N SER A 80 5.01 -20.85 -12.57
CA SER A 80 4.79 -22.16 -11.94
C SER A 80 5.90 -22.57 -10.97
N LEU A 81 7.12 -22.06 -11.13
CA LEU A 81 8.30 -22.36 -10.31
C LEU A 81 8.51 -21.37 -9.17
N PHE A 82 7.92 -20.17 -9.26
CA PHE A 82 8.07 -19.09 -8.29
C PHE A 82 6.74 -18.43 -7.95
N SER A 83 6.25 -18.66 -6.76
CA SER A 83 4.95 -18.15 -6.35
C SER A 83 5.02 -16.71 -5.79
N SER A 84 3.93 -15.97 -5.94
CA SER A 84 3.78 -14.64 -5.35
C SER A 84 3.91 -14.61 -3.81
N LYS A 85 3.64 -15.74 -3.14
CA LYS A 85 3.84 -15.87 -1.69
C LYS A 85 5.32 -15.83 -1.33
N GLU A 86 6.16 -16.53 -2.10
CA GLU A 86 7.61 -16.52 -1.89
C GLU A 86 8.21 -15.14 -2.18
N LEU A 87 7.74 -14.48 -3.24
CA LEU A 87 8.15 -13.11 -3.55
C LEU A 87 7.85 -12.13 -2.39
N ARG A 88 6.67 -12.22 -1.77
CA ARG A 88 6.32 -11.36 -0.63
C ARG A 88 7.23 -11.59 0.57
N LYS A 89 7.62 -12.84 0.84
CA LYS A 89 8.57 -13.16 1.92
C LYS A 89 9.96 -12.60 1.63
N ILE A 90 10.44 -12.70 0.38
CA ILE A 90 11.71 -12.13 -0.05
C ILE A 90 11.71 -10.61 0.12
N ILE A 91 10.62 -9.94 -0.28
CA ILE A 91 10.46 -8.50 -0.11
C ILE A 91 10.46 -8.11 1.36
N SER A 92 9.76 -8.88 2.21
CA SER A 92 9.70 -8.63 3.65
C SER A 92 11.07 -8.72 4.31
N ASP A 93 11.84 -9.77 4.03
CA ASP A 93 13.20 -9.90 4.56
C ASP A 93 14.12 -8.80 4.02
N PHE A 94 14.02 -8.50 2.72
CA PHE A 94 14.83 -7.45 2.09
C PHE A 94 14.57 -6.07 2.70
N GLU A 95 13.30 -5.73 2.94
CA GLU A 95 12.95 -4.47 3.57
C GLU A 95 13.35 -4.42 5.04
N LEU A 96 13.10 -5.51 5.77
CA LEU A 96 13.35 -5.57 7.21
C LEU A 96 14.84 -5.62 7.54
N PHE A 97 15.63 -6.40 6.81
CA PHE A 97 17.05 -6.66 7.13
C PHE A 97 18.03 -5.97 6.19
N GLY A 98 17.57 -5.40 5.08
CA GLY A 98 18.42 -4.84 4.02
C GLY A 98 19.03 -5.91 3.12
N GLU A 99 18.67 -7.17 3.31
CA GLU A 99 19.14 -8.32 2.53
C GLU A 99 18.12 -9.46 2.60
N ALA A 100 18.12 -10.34 1.60
CA ALA A 100 17.23 -11.51 1.57
C ALA A 100 17.97 -12.73 1.02
N SER A 101 17.47 -13.93 1.37
CA SER A 101 18.03 -15.18 0.90
C SER A 101 17.02 -15.98 0.10
N ILE A 102 17.46 -16.53 -1.02
CA ILE A 102 16.69 -17.30 -1.97
C ILE A 102 17.29 -18.70 -2.07
N GLN A 103 16.46 -19.71 -1.92
CA GLN A 103 16.81 -21.08 -2.18
C GLN A 103 16.47 -21.42 -3.62
N VAL A 104 17.47 -21.74 -4.41
CA VAL A 104 17.37 -22.15 -5.80
C VAL A 104 17.50 -23.66 -5.88
N ILE A 105 16.48 -24.34 -6.36
CA ILE A 105 16.45 -25.79 -6.49
C ILE A 105 16.55 -26.13 -7.98
N LYS A 106 17.50 -27.02 -8.30
CA LYS A 106 17.70 -27.54 -9.65
C LYS A 106 16.67 -28.64 -9.95
N SER A 107 16.32 -28.78 -11.21
CA SER A 107 15.53 -29.93 -11.68
C SER A 107 16.28 -31.24 -11.52
N LYS A 108 15.60 -32.38 -11.66
CA LYS A 108 16.20 -33.71 -11.51
C LYS A 108 17.37 -33.98 -12.47
N ASP A 109 17.38 -33.36 -13.62
CA ASP A 109 18.47 -33.43 -14.61
C ASP A 109 19.62 -32.47 -14.29
N LYS A 110 19.51 -31.64 -13.28
CA LYS A 110 20.47 -30.60 -12.84
C LYS A 110 20.82 -29.54 -13.90
N LYS A 111 20.05 -29.49 -15.01
CA LYS A 111 20.31 -28.58 -16.14
C LYS A 111 19.34 -27.41 -16.20
N SER A 112 18.19 -27.56 -15.59
CA SER A 112 17.14 -26.55 -15.58
C SER A 112 16.74 -26.15 -14.18
N LEU A 113 16.06 -25.02 -14.08
CA LEU A 113 15.49 -24.53 -12.82
C LEU A 113 14.31 -25.41 -12.41
N GLY A 114 14.31 -25.91 -11.18
CA GLY A 114 13.25 -26.73 -10.61
C GLY A 114 12.26 -25.93 -9.76
N ALA A 115 12.76 -25.05 -8.90
CA ALA A 115 11.93 -24.15 -8.08
C ALA A 115 12.76 -23.03 -7.44
N ILE A 116 12.08 -21.97 -7.04
CA ILE A 116 12.62 -20.85 -6.25
C ILE A 116 11.78 -20.69 -5.00
N TYR A 117 12.44 -20.71 -3.82
CA TYR A 117 11.80 -20.48 -2.54
C TYR A 117 12.52 -19.40 -1.73
N HIS A 118 11.78 -18.72 -0.90
CA HIS A 118 12.34 -17.90 0.17
C HIS A 118 12.93 -18.81 1.26
N ILE A 119 14.06 -18.40 1.81
CA ILE A 119 14.59 -18.98 3.05
C ILE A 119 14.83 -17.84 4.04
N PRO A 120 14.32 -17.93 5.29
CA PRO A 120 14.38 -16.82 6.24
C PRO A 120 15.82 -16.35 6.49
N LYS A 121 16.06 -15.06 6.29
CA LYS A 121 17.43 -14.52 6.34
C LYS A 121 18.11 -14.71 7.70
N GLN A 122 17.35 -14.62 8.80
CA GLN A 122 17.89 -14.85 10.14
C GLN A 122 18.39 -16.28 10.37
N GLN A 123 18.00 -17.23 9.52
CA GLN A 123 18.41 -18.63 9.59
C GLN A 123 19.66 -18.92 8.74
N ILE A 124 20.07 -18.00 7.88
CA ILE A 124 21.18 -18.16 6.93
C ILE A 124 22.35 -17.27 7.32
N VAL A 125 23.53 -17.88 7.42
CA VAL A 125 24.78 -17.16 7.65
C VAL A 125 25.83 -17.58 6.62
N PRO A 126 26.72 -16.69 6.18
CA PRO A 126 27.76 -17.00 5.21
C PRO A 126 28.88 -17.84 5.82
N CYS A 127 29.57 -18.61 5.00
CA CYS A 127 30.89 -19.12 5.33
C CYS A 127 31.90 -17.96 5.34
N ILE A 128 33.10 -18.24 5.91
CA ILE A 128 34.22 -17.30 5.86
C ILE A 128 34.65 -17.12 4.41
N GLU A 129 34.96 -15.89 4.00
CA GLU A 129 35.50 -15.57 2.68
C GLU A 129 36.79 -16.40 2.39
N ASN A 130 36.89 -16.85 1.14
CA ASN A 130 38.11 -17.49 0.65
C ASN A 130 39.24 -16.45 0.40
N GLU A 131 40.37 -16.88 -0.11
CA GLU A 131 41.52 -16.00 -0.41
C GLU A 131 41.19 -14.89 -1.43
N ASP A 132 40.22 -15.12 -2.29
CA ASP A 132 39.76 -14.15 -3.29
C ASP A 132 38.65 -13.21 -2.73
N GLY A 133 38.27 -13.33 -1.46
CA GLY A 133 37.20 -12.54 -0.84
C GLY A 133 35.79 -13.00 -1.23
N ALA A 134 35.63 -14.20 -1.80
CA ALA A 134 34.35 -14.74 -2.22
C ALA A 134 33.73 -15.65 -1.12
N ILE A 135 32.40 -15.58 -1.01
CA ILE A 135 31.62 -16.46 -0.14
C ILE A 135 31.19 -17.68 -0.97
N GLU A 136 31.76 -18.84 -0.66
CA GLU A 136 31.51 -20.08 -1.42
C GLU A 136 30.22 -20.79 -1.02
N GLY A 137 29.62 -20.42 0.12
CA GLY A 137 28.39 -21.03 0.57
C GLY A 137 27.84 -20.43 1.85
N TYR A 138 26.76 -21.03 2.29
CA TYR A 138 25.96 -20.57 3.42
C TYR A 138 25.58 -21.72 4.33
N TRP A 139 25.48 -21.42 5.60
CA TRP A 139 25.01 -22.35 6.61
C TRP A 139 23.59 -21.99 7.03
N HIS A 140 22.72 -22.97 7.08
CA HIS A 140 21.34 -22.84 7.56
C HIS A 140 21.17 -23.50 8.91
N SER A 141 20.62 -22.77 9.87
CA SER A 141 20.14 -23.33 11.14
C SER A 141 18.80 -22.69 11.50
N LYS A 142 17.89 -23.49 12.03
CA LYS A 142 16.60 -22.97 12.51
C LYS A 142 16.75 -21.98 13.66
N ASP A 143 17.81 -22.15 14.46
CA ASP A 143 18.09 -21.32 15.63
C ASP A 143 19.59 -21.30 15.90
N TRP A 144 20.20 -20.15 15.69
CA TRP A 144 21.63 -19.93 15.92
C TRP A 144 22.00 -19.74 17.40
N SER A 145 21.01 -19.57 18.28
CA SER A 145 21.26 -19.55 19.73
C SER A 145 21.55 -20.94 20.28
N ASN A 146 21.12 -21.99 19.59
CA ASN A 146 21.34 -23.38 19.99
C ASN A 146 21.73 -24.29 18.82
N PRO A 147 22.92 -24.10 18.21
CA PRO A 147 23.38 -24.89 17.07
C PRO A 147 23.68 -26.36 17.41
N GLN A 148 23.72 -26.73 18.69
CA GLN A 148 23.83 -28.14 19.09
C GLN A 148 22.52 -28.90 18.90
N LYS A 149 21.40 -28.26 19.21
CA LYS A 149 20.06 -28.81 19.02
C LYS A 149 19.60 -28.71 17.54
N TYR A 150 19.94 -27.63 16.89
CA TYR A 150 19.57 -27.34 15.48
C TYR A 150 20.83 -27.35 14.63
N THR A 151 21.31 -28.57 14.32
CA THR A 151 22.57 -28.77 13.59
C THR A 151 22.57 -28.00 12.28
N PRO A 152 23.52 -27.07 12.05
CA PRO A 152 23.62 -26.32 10.83
C PRO A 152 23.89 -27.20 9.61
N THR A 153 23.21 -26.91 8.50
CA THR A 153 23.37 -27.58 7.21
C THR A 153 24.01 -26.60 6.22
N TYR A 154 25.01 -27.06 5.51
CA TYR A 154 25.71 -26.27 4.50
C TYR A 154 25.00 -26.35 3.16
N TYR A 155 24.92 -25.23 2.48
CA TYR A 155 24.47 -25.09 1.10
C TYR A 155 25.49 -24.24 0.32
N PRO A 156 25.88 -24.64 -0.90
CA PRO A 156 26.78 -23.85 -1.72
C PRO A 156 26.11 -22.54 -2.18
N ALA A 157 26.92 -21.55 -2.47
CA ALA A 157 26.46 -20.32 -3.11
C ALA A 157 25.98 -20.62 -4.54
N PHE A 158 25.00 -19.85 -4.99
CA PHE A 158 24.42 -20.02 -6.32
C PHE A 158 25.46 -19.98 -7.42
N GLY A 159 25.39 -20.93 -8.35
CA GLY A 159 26.28 -21.04 -9.49
C GLY A 159 27.68 -21.63 -9.21
N THR A 160 27.99 -22.00 -7.97
CA THR A 160 29.33 -22.52 -7.60
C THR A 160 29.43 -24.02 -7.57
N SER A 161 28.32 -24.75 -7.57
CA SER A 161 28.31 -26.18 -7.38
C SER A 161 27.39 -26.97 -8.31
N LYS A 162 27.44 -28.31 -8.22
CA LYS A 162 26.51 -29.23 -8.86
C LYS A 162 25.46 -29.81 -7.91
N GLU A 163 25.40 -29.30 -6.69
CA GLU A 163 24.39 -29.73 -5.73
C GLU A 163 22.97 -29.36 -6.19
N ASP A 164 21.98 -30.05 -5.64
CA ASP A 164 20.58 -29.86 -6.05
C ASP A 164 19.99 -28.53 -5.53
N ILE A 165 20.55 -28.01 -4.44
CA ILE A 165 20.09 -26.81 -3.76
C ILE A 165 21.26 -25.85 -3.58
N GLU A 166 21.07 -24.64 -4.00
CA GLU A 166 22.01 -23.53 -3.85
C GLU A 166 21.31 -22.31 -3.23
N ILE A 167 22.08 -21.46 -2.56
CA ILE A 167 21.56 -20.24 -1.95
C ILE A 167 22.06 -19.01 -2.72
N TYR A 168 21.13 -18.18 -3.14
CA TYR A 168 21.36 -16.84 -3.66
C TYR A 168 21.02 -15.82 -2.59
N CYS A 169 21.94 -14.88 -2.29
CA CYS A 169 21.67 -13.79 -1.34
C CYS A 169 21.61 -12.45 -2.07
N ILE A 170 20.46 -11.78 -1.97
CA ILE A 170 20.32 -10.37 -2.34
C ILE A 170 21.01 -9.56 -1.25
N LYS A 171 22.19 -9.03 -1.54
CA LYS A 171 23.03 -8.30 -0.59
C LYS A 171 23.55 -7.00 -1.23
N PRO A 172 22.83 -5.88 -1.11
CA PRO A 172 23.33 -4.58 -1.56
C PRO A 172 24.65 -4.22 -0.86
N TYR A 173 25.56 -3.61 -1.61
CA TYR A 173 26.81 -3.15 -1.05
C TYR A 173 26.59 -2.09 0.02
N LYS A 174 27.23 -2.29 1.18
CA LYS A 174 27.34 -1.29 2.25
C LYS A 174 28.80 -1.16 2.64
N ALA A 175 29.30 0.06 2.71
CA ALA A 175 30.69 0.34 3.08
C ALA A 175 31.06 -0.27 4.43
N GLY A 176 32.18 -0.99 4.47
CA GLY A 176 32.66 -1.67 5.68
C GLY A 176 31.89 -2.95 6.05
N LYS A 177 31.13 -3.53 5.11
CA LYS A 177 30.37 -4.78 5.31
C LYS A 177 30.72 -5.79 4.22
N ASN A 178 31.42 -6.86 4.59
CA ASN A 178 31.78 -7.93 3.65
C ASN A 178 30.75 -9.06 3.66
N TYR A 179 30.34 -9.51 4.83
CA TYR A 179 29.49 -10.69 5.01
C TYR A 179 28.00 -10.41 4.94
N PHE A 180 27.55 -9.25 5.45
CA PHE A 180 26.15 -8.89 5.59
C PHE A 180 25.87 -7.52 5.01
N SER A 181 24.62 -7.24 4.72
CA SER A 181 24.14 -5.88 4.48
C SER A 181 23.44 -5.34 5.73
N ASP A 182 23.04 -4.09 5.71
CA ASP A 182 22.25 -3.46 6.77
C ASP A 182 20.97 -2.86 6.17
N PRO A 183 19.87 -2.80 6.91
CA PRO A 183 18.68 -2.10 6.44
C PRO A 183 18.97 -0.61 6.24
N ASP A 184 18.30 -0.01 5.29
CA ASP A 184 18.50 1.40 4.93
C ASP A 184 18.20 2.35 6.10
N TYR A 185 17.32 1.92 7.00
CA TYR A 185 16.89 2.65 8.19
C TYR A 185 17.65 2.28 9.47
N LEU A 186 18.81 1.64 9.36
CA LEU A 186 19.62 1.22 10.52
C LEU A 186 19.82 2.34 11.56
N SER A 187 20.01 3.58 11.10
CA SER A 187 20.18 4.74 11.97
C SER A 187 18.92 5.13 12.76
N ALA A 188 17.77 4.64 12.37
CA ALA A 188 16.49 4.88 13.05
C ALA A 188 16.17 3.85 14.15
N LEU A 189 16.87 2.71 14.18
CA LEU A 189 16.61 1.64 15.17
C LEU A 189 16.70 2.11 16.63
N PRO A 190 17.65 2.98 17.05
CA PRO A 190 17.65 3.52 18.41
C PRO A 190 16.40 4.34 18.73
N TYR A 191 15.84 5.04 17.75
CA TYR A 191 14.61 5.82 17.92
C TYR A 191 13.36 4.92 17.96
N ALA A 192 13.38 3.79 17.24
CA ALA A 192 12.35 2.77 17.35
C ALA A 192 12.36 2.12 18.75
N GLU A 193 13.54 1.87 19.33
CA GLU A 193 13.71 1.43 20.71
C GLU A 193 13.21 2.47 21.71
N MET A 194 13.51 3.75 21.47
CA MET A 194 13.00 4.85 22.30
C MET A 194 11.47 4.93 22.25
N GLU A 195 10.84 4.77 21.10
CA GLU A 195 9.37 4.77 20.96
C GLU A 195 8.74 3.63 21.79
N GLU A 196 9.32 2.44 21.76
CA GLU A 196 8.89 1.29 22.56
C GLU A 196 9.05 1.56 24.07
N GLU A 197 10.21 2.05 24.49
CA GLU A 197 10.48 2.33 25.91
C GLU A 197 9.59 3.46 26.44
N LEU A 198 9.26 4.47 25.63
CA LEU A 198 8.29 5.49 25.99
C LEU A 198 6.89 4.89 26.20
N ALA A 199 6.46 3.99 25.32
CA ALA A 199 5.18 3.29 25.45
C ALA A 199 5.15 2.44 26.75
N ASN A 200 6.22 1.71 27.02
CA ASN A 200 6.38 0.91 28.26
C ASN A 200 6.33 1.80 29.49
N PHE A 201 6.98 2.95 29.46
CA PHE A 201 6.96 3.93 30.54
C PHE A 201 5.54 4.45 30.80
N TYR A 202 4.82 4.86 29.75
CA TYR A 202 3.43 5.33 29.89
C TYR A 202 2.50 4.26 30.46
N ILE A 203 2.59 3.02 29.95
CA ILE A 203 1.82 1.88 30.44
C ILE A 203 2.10 1.64 31.92
N ASN A 204 3.38 1.63 32.31
CA ASN A 204 3.76 1.44 33.70
C ASN A 204 3.30 2.60 34.59
N SER A 205 3.36 3.84 34.11
CA SER A 205 2.87 5.01 34.83
C SER A 205 1.36 4.98 35.03
N ILE A 206 0.59 4.57 34.02
CA ILE A 206 -0.86 4.38 34.12
C ILE A 206 -1.19 3.27 35.14
N LYS A 207 -0.50 2.12 35.03
CA LYS A 207 -0.69 0.99 35.98
C LYS A 207 -0.39 1.37 37.42
N LYS A 208 0.54 2.31 37.63
CA LYS A 208 0.91 2.84 38.94
C LYS A 208 0.08 4.06 39.35
N GLY A 209 -1.05 4.33 38.68
CA GLY A 209 -1.99 5.40 39.04
C GLY A 209 -1.53 6.81 38.67
N LEU A 210 -0.66 6.97 37.65
CA LEU A 210 -0.08 8.25 37.21
C LEU A 210 0.67 9.00 38.33
N SER A 211 0.92 8.36 39.46
CA SER A 211 1.63 8.92 40.60
C SER A 211 3.10 8.51 40.55
N ALA A 212 3.97 9.47 40.66
CA ALA A 212 5.39 9.20 40.85
C ALA A 212 5.69 8.44 42.15
N GLY A 213 4.68 8.26 42.97
CA GLY A 213 4.76 7.64 44.28
C GLY A 213 4.41 8.61 45.41
N TYR A 214 4.46 8.11 46.62
CA TYR A 214 4.21 8.89 47.82
C TYR A 214 5.32 8.69 48.84
N ILE A 215 5.65 9.73 49.57
CA ILE A 215 6.45 9.66 50.78
C ILE A 215 5.48 9.63 51.93
N ILE A 216 5.49 8.53 52.70
CA ILE A 216 4.71 8.39 53.90
C ILE A 216 5.66 8.64 55.08
N ASN A 217 5.52 9.80 55.69
CA ASN A 217 6.30 10.14 56.88
C ASN A 217 5.53 9.65 58.11
N ILE A 218 6.15 8.79 58.89
CA ILE A 218 5.60 8.30 60.16
C ILE A 218 6.44 8.91 61.28
N PRO A 219 5.80 9.61 62.24
CA PRO A 219 6.52 10.13 63.38
C PRO A 219 7.03 8.99 64.23
N ASP A 220 8.33 8.96 64.46
CA ASP A 220 9.00 7.91 65.21
C ASP A 220 9.48 8.42 66.57
N GLY A 221 8.98 9.19 67.26
CA GLY A 221 9.46 9.65 68.58
C GLY A 221 10.48 8.80 69.35
N GLY A 222 11.13 7.86 68.72
CA GLY A 222 12.00 6.86 69.30
C GLY A 222 11.23 5.69 69.90
N THR A 223 9.96 5.54 69.52
CA THR A 223 8.98 4.62 70.12
C THR A 223 8.93 3.24 69.45
N TYR A 224 9.34 3.15 68.16
CA TYR A 224 9.30 1.93 67.37
C TYR A 224 10.64 1.20 67.35
N SER A 225 10.61 -0.07 67.74
CA SER A 225 11.76 -0.97 67.55
C SER A 225 11.99 -1.25 66.06
N PRO A 226 13.15 -1.71 65.64
CA PRO A 226 13.40 -2.11 64.24
C PRO A 226 12.40 -3.15 63.74
N GLU A 227 11.98 -4.10 64.57
CA GLU A 227 11.01 -5.14 64.25
C GLU A 227 9.58 -4.58 64.05
N GLU A 228 9.18 -3.60 64.87
CA GLU A 228 7.92 -2.91 64.70
C GLU A 228 7.87 -2.02 63.45
N LYS A 229 9.01 -1.43 63.04
CA LYS A 229 9.13 -0.69 61.80
C LYS A 229 8.98 -1.60 60.57
N ASP A 230 9.61 -2.74 60.59
CA ASP A 230 9.51 -3.77 59.56
C ASP A 230 8.08 -4.32 59.48
N ASP A 231 7.42 -4.59 60.59
CA ASP A 231 6.05 -5.06 60.62
C ASP A 231 5.04 -4.01 60.10
N LEU A 232 5.24 -2.75 60.47
CA LEU A 232 4.44 -1.63 59.97
C LEU A 232 4.64 -1.42 58.46
N GLU A 233 5.87 -1.49 58.00
CA GLU A 233 6.21 -1.42 56.58
C GLU A 233 5.55 -2.57 55.80
N ASN A 234 5.60 -3.79 56.31
CA ASN A 234 4.99 -4.95 55.69
C ASN A 234 3.45 -4.85 55.68
N LYS A 235 2.82 -4.35 56.72
CA LYS A 235 1.37 -4.09 56.77
C LYS A 235 0.94 -3.02 55.78
N ILE A 236 1.69 -1.96 55.66
CA ILE A 236 1.43 -0.90 54.67
C ILE A 236 1.63 -1.44 53.24
N LYS A 237 2.71 -2.16 53.00
CA LYS A 237 2.94 -2.85 51.74
C LYS A 237 1.79 -3.79 51.37
N ALA A 238 1.37 -4.67 52.28
CA ALA A 238 0.28 -5.63 52.06
C ALA A 238 -1.07 -4.94 51.72
N LYS A 239 -1.38 -3.81 52.33
CA LYS A 239 -2.59 -3.05 52.04
C LYS A 239 -2.55 -2.27 50.75
N LEU A 240 -1.38 -1.75 50.36
CA LEU A 240 -1.21 -0.93 49.16
C LEU A 240 -0.84 -1.75 47.93
N THR A 241 -0.30 -2.98 48.10
CA THR A 241 0.16 -3.83 46.98
C THR A 241 -0.81 -4.96 46.62
N GLY A 242 -1.95 -5.07 47.30
CA GLY A 242 -2.99 -6.09 47.05
C GLY A 242 -3.81 -5.91 45.79
N SER A 243 -3.44 -4.99 44.92
CA SER A 243 -4.03 -4.75 43.58
C SER A 243 -2.91 -4.66 42.54
N PRO A 244 -3.18 -4.95 41.27
CA PRO A 244 -2.22 -4.69 40.18
C PRO A 244 -1.72 -3.23 40.07
N ASN A 245 -2.26 -2.34 40.90
CA ASN A 245 -1.90 -0.92 41.03
C ASN A 245 -0.92 -0.67 42.22
N ALA A 246 0.13 -1.48 42.35
CA ALA A 246 1.16 -1.25 43.38
C ALA A 246 1.80 0.13 43.21
N MET A 247 1.36 1.10 44.00
CA MET A 247 1.97 2.44 44.04
C MET A 247 3.39 2.36 44.62
N ASN A 248 4.31 3.07 44.01
CA ASN A 248 5.64 3.27 44.62
C ASN A 248 5.47 4.19 45.82
N PHE A 249 5.92 3.76 46.98
CA PHE A 249 5.95 4.61 48.16
C PHE A 249 7.27 4.42 48.93
N VAL A 250 7.71 5.48 49.56
CA VAL A 250 8.85 5.50 50.47
C VAL A 250 8.30 5.77 51.86
N ILE A 251 8.62 4.89 52.79
CA ILE A 251 8.26 5.11 54.20
C ILE A 251 9.48 5.73 54.90
N SER A 252 9.26 6.84 55.55
CA SER A 252 10.26 7.54 56.34
C SER A 252 9.78 7.61 57.78
N PHE A 253 10.68 7.28 58.72
CA PHE A 253 10.42 7.41 60.16
C PHE A 253 11.21 8.61 60.69
N ASN A 254 10.53 9.75 60.90
CA ASN A 254 11.18 11.03 61.22
C ASN A 254 10.57 11.70 62.46
N GLY A 255 11.43 12.06 63.41
CA GLY A 255 11.21 13.07 64.44
C GLY A 255 10.13 12.82 65.46
N ARG A 256 10.12 13.60 66.58
CA ARG A 256 9.29 13.34 67.75
C ARG A 256 7.92 13.98 67.70
N ASP A 257 7.68 14.98 66.89
CA ASP A 257 6.47 15.82 66.96
C ASP A 257 5.80 16.09 65.61
N ALA A 258 5.97 15.22 64.62
CA ALA A 258 5.32 15.35 63.31
C ALA A 258 4.09 14.44 63.16
N GLU A 259 3.03 14.92 62.57
CA GLU A 259 1.88 14.12 62.16
C GLU A 259 2.27 13.19 60.98
N ILE A 260 1.54 12.07 60.84
CA ILE A 260 1.68 11.22 59.64
C ILE A 260 1.33 12.07 58.43
N THR A 261 2.28 12.28 57.58
CA THR A 261 2.09 13.03 56.34
C THR A 261 2.29 12.15 55.14
N VAL A 262 1.39 12.24 54.16
CA VAL A 262 1.51 11.59 52.87
C VAL A 262 1.76 12.68 51.83
N ILE A 263 2.98 12.72 51.33
CA ILE A 263 3.41 13.73 50.35
C ILE A 263 3.56 13.04 48.99
N PRO A 264 2.81 13.44 47.97
CA PRO A 264 3.07 12.93 46.62
C PRO A 264 4.46 13.38 46.16
N PHE A 265 5.19 12.52 45.43
CA PHE A 265 6.39 12.98 44.75
C PHE A 265 6.00 14.12 43.82
N PRO A 266 6.74 15.22 43.82
CA PRO A 266 6.42 16.36 42.97
C PRO A 266 6.48 15.92 41.50
N VAL A 267 5.34 15.94 40.83
CA VAL A 267 5.25 15.76 39.38
C VAL A 267 5.60 17.11 38.76
N ASN A 268 6.72 17.18 38.07
CA ASN A 268 7.14 18.41 37.41
C ASN A 268 6.46 18.52 36.03
N ASP A 269 5.65 19.56 35.80
CA ASP A 269 5.01 19.83 34.49
C ASP A 269 6.03 19.88 33.32
N ALA A 270 7.28 20.22 33.61
CA ALA A 270 8.36 20.16 32.64
C ALA A 270 8.64 18.74 32.14
N GLN A 271 8.38 17.72 32.96
CA GLN A 271 8.59 16.32 32.55
C GLN A 271 7.57 15.90 31.49
N HIS A 272 6.29 16.27 31.61
CA HIS A 272 5.28 15.94 30.59
C HIS A 272 5.62 16.54 29.22
N LYS A 273 6.04 17.80 29.19
CA LYS A 273 6.48 18.44 27.96
C LYS A 273 7.74 17.79 27.35
N GLN A 274 8.65 17.31 28.19
CA GLN A 274 9.84 16.60 27.75
C GLN A 274 9.47 15.25 27.12
N TRP A 275 8.53 14.52 27.70
CA TRP A 275 8.05 13.24 27.18
C TRP A 275 7.29 13.40 25.86
N GLU A 276 6.44 14.39 25.75
CA GLU A 276 5.74 14.75 24.52
C GLU A 276 6.74 15.08 23.40
N TYR A 277 7.75 15.89 23.72
CA TYR A 277 8.83 16.21 22.80
C TYR A 277 9.58 14.95 22.33
N LEU A 278 9.97 14.06 23.26
CA LEU A 278 10.68 12.82 22.91
C LEU A 278 9.83 11.88 22.04
N THR A 279 8.54 11.83 22.29
CA THR A 279 7.60 11.04 21.46
C THR A 279 7.51 11.60 20.04
N GLY A 280 7.43 12.91 19.89
CA GLY A 280 7.43 13.58 18.59
C GLY A 280 8.77 13.41 17.85
N GLU A 281 9.87 13.60 18.58
CA GLU A 281 11.23 13.49 18.04
C GLU A 281 11.54 12.06 17.58
N SER A 282 11.22 11.04 18.38
CA SER A 282 11.45 9.63 17.97
C SER A 282 10.73 9.30 16.67
N ARG A 283 9.46 9.69 16.55
CA ARG A 283 8.69 9.51 15.33
C ARG A 283 9.31 10.21 14.12
N GLN A 284 9.73 11.46 14.29
CA GLN A 284 10.35 12.24 13.21
C GLN A 284 11.68 11.62 12.75
N GLN A 285 12.50 11.16 13.67
CA GLN A 285 13.78 10.52 13.35
C GLN A 285 13.59 9.16 12.68
N ILE A 286 12.58 8.38 13.08
CA ILE A 286 12.22 7.13 12.39
C ILE A 286 11.81 7.45 10.94
N MET A 287 10.93 8.41 10.72
CA MET A 287 10.53 8.83 9.37
C MET A 287 11.72 9.31 8.53
N THR A 288 12.63 10.05 9.13
CA THR A 288 13.85 10.53 8.45
C THR A 288 14.76 9.37 8.06
N GLY A 289 14.99 8.41 8.96
CA GLY A 289 15.79 7.23 8.69
C GLY A 289 15.22 6.35 7.57
N HIS A 290 13.91 6.25 7.48
CA HIS A 290 13.21 5.57 6.39
C HIS A 290 13.10 6.41 5.11
N LYS A 291 13.58 7.64 5.09
CA LYS A 291 13.48 8.56 3.93
C LYS A 291 12.02 8.82 3.51
N VAL A 292 11.12 8.91 4.49
CA VAL A 292 9.70 9.20 4.26
C VAL A 292 9.55 10.59 3.62
N VAL A 293 8.91 10.66 2.47
CA VAL A 293 8.69 11.91 1.73
C VAL A 293 7.53 12.69 2.33
N SER A 294 6.44 12.01 2.69
CA SER A 294 5.29 12.60 3.36
C SER A 294 4.67 11.61 4.34
N PRO A 295 4.49 12.00 5.62
CA PRO A 295 3.84 11.14 6.62
C PRO A 295 2.41 10.73 6.24
N LYS A 296 1.71 11.55 5.47
CA LYS A 296 0.34 11.31 5.01
C LYS A 296 0.22 10.04 4.15
N LEU A 297 1.28 9.66 3.41
CA LEU A 297 1.32 8.42 2.62
C LEU A 297 1.22 7.15 3.48
N PHE A 298 1.51 7.27 4.77
CA PHE A 298 1.49 6.17 5.75
C PHE A 298 0.33 6.28 6.74
N GLY A 299 -0.66 7.13 6.45
CA GLY A 299 -1.79 7.38 7.35
C GLY A 299 -1.42 8.17 8.62
N ILE A 300 -0.22 8.74 8.69
CA ILE A 300 0.24 9.54 9.82
C ILE A 300 -0.23 10.98 9.60
N MET A 301 -1.20 11.43 10.41
CA MET A 301 -1.68 12.81 10.37
C MET A 301 -0.66 13.76 11.00
N SER A 302 -0.30 14.83 10.29
CA SER A 302 0.40 16.00 10.84
C SER A 302 -0.62 17.00 11.39
N GLU A 303 -0.24 17.80 12.39
CA GLU A 303 -1.11 18.79 13.06
C GLU A 303 -1.76 19.84 12.14
N GLY A 304 -1.39 19.89 10.87
CA GLY A 304 -1.96 20.81 9.87
C GLY A 304 -3.18 20.31 9.10
N GLY A 305 -3.77 19.15 9.45
CA GLY A 305 -4.92 18.58 8.77
C GLY A 305 -4.62 18.04 7.36
N LEU A 306 -5.62 17.46 6.73
CA LEU A 306 -5.61 17.12 5.30
C LEU A 306 -5.69 18.45 4.51
N GLY A 307 -4.53 19.02 4.17
CA GLY A 307 -4.48 20.14 3.23
C GLY A 307 -5.16 19.78 1.92
N ASN A 308 -5.84 20.71 1.32
CA ASN A 308 -6.73 20.58 0.15
C ASN A 308 -5.99 20.26 -1.19
N ASN A 309 -4.74 19.78 -1.13
CA ASN A 309 -3.90 19.52 -2.31
C ASN A 309 -3.76 18.01 -2.56
N ALA A 310 -4.69 17.44 -3.33
CA ALA A 310 -4.54 16.08 -3.87
C ALA A 310 -3.25 15.95 -4.71
N ASN A 311 -2.84 17.00 -5.41
CA ASN A 311 -1.62 17.02 -6.21
C ASN A 311 -0.34 16.88 -5.36
N GLU A 312 -0.31 17.43 -4.15
CA GLU A 312 0.85 17.30 -3.26
C GLU A 312 1.09 15.85 -2.83
N LEU A 313 0.02 15.10 -2.61
CA LEU A 313 0.11 13.69 -2.23
C LEU A 313 0.57 12.82 -3.42
N ASP A 314 0.06 13.09 -4.61
CA ASP A 314 0.46 12.40 -5.85
C ASP A 314 1.94 12.68 -6.18
N GLU A 315 2.41 13.92 -5.99
CA GLU A 315 3.82 14.27 -6.17
C GLU A 315 4.72 13.61 -5.13
N ALA A 316 4.29 13.56 -3.86
CA ALA A 316 5.02 12.88 -2.79
C ALA A 316 5.12 11.36 -3.05
N GLU A 317 4.02 10.72 -3.51
CA GLU A 317 4.02 9.31 -3.90
C GLU A 317 4.98 9.05 -5.08
N ALA A 318 4.93 9.88 -6.11
CA ALA A 318 5.83 9.77 -7.27
C ALA A 318 7.31 9.91 -6.87
N GLN A 319 7.64 10.82 -5.95
CA GLN A 319 8.99 10.97 -5.41
C GLN A 319 9.41 9.75 -4.59
N LEU A 320 8.53 9.24 -3.71
CA LEU A 320 8.78 8.04 -2.93
C LEU A 320 9.04 6.83 -3.84
N MET A 321 8.18 6.62 -4.82
CA MET A 321 8.35 5.55 -5.80
C MET A 321 9.70 5.64 -6.52
N LYS A 322 10.05 6.80 -7.05
CA LYS A 322 11.27 6.99 -7.82
C LYS A 322 12.54 6.88 -6.98
N ARG A 323 12.56 7.43 -5.76
CA ARG A 323 13.78 7.56 -4.96
C ARG A 323 14.02 6.42 -3.99
N VAL A 324 12.95 5.73 -3.55
CA VAL A 324 13.03 4.71 -2.51
C VAL A 324 12.59 3.34 -3.04
N ILE A 325 11.39 3.26 -3.61
CA ILE A 325 10.78 1.97 -3.95
C ILE A 325 11.40 1.33 -5.19
N GLN A 326 11.48 2.06 -6.31
CA GLN A 326 12.04 1.53 -7.56
C GLN A 326 13.49 1.03 -7.44
N PRO A 327 14.42 1.71 -6.72
CA PRO A 327 15.75 1.15 -6.47
C PRO A 327 15.70 -0.20 -5.75
N LYS A 328 14.80 -0.39 -4.78
CA LYS A 328 14.62 -1.66 -4.06
C LYS A 328 14.02 -2.75 -4.96
N GLN A 329 13.02 -2.39 -5.78
CA GLN A 329 12.46 -3.29 -6.79
C GLN A 329 13.53 -3.79 -7.75
N ARG A 330 14.46 -2.92 -8.16
CA ARG A 330 15.56 -3.27 -9.07
C ARG A 330 16.48 -4.34 -8.48
N TYR A 331 16.90 -4.24 -7.21
CA TYR A 331 17.71 -5.29 -6.59
C TYR A 331 17.04 -6.66 -6.63
N ILE A 332 15.72 -6.71 -6.46
CA ILE A 332 14.96 -7.96 -6.49
C ILE A 332 14.81 -8.49 -7.91
N THR A 333 14.51 -7.63 -8.90
CA THR A 333 14.40 -8.05 -10.29
C THR A 333 15.73 -8.50 -10.85
N GLU A 334 16.82 -7.75 -10.61
CA GLU A 334 18.18 -8.11 -11.02
C GLU A 334 18.60 -9.49 -10.47
N ALA A 335 18.31 -9.75 -9.20
CA ALA A 335 18.59 -11.05 -8.58
C ALA A 335 17.82 -12.21 -9.23
N LEU A 336 16.52 -12.01 -9.49
CA LEU A 336 15.71 -13.01 -10.18
C LEU A 336 16.14 -13.21 -11.63
N GLU A 337 16.48 -12.13 -12.34
CA GLU A 337 16.96 -12.19 -13.71
C GLU A 337 18.34 -12.87 -13.81
N GLU A 338 19.23 -12.65 -12.85
CA GLU A 338 20.51 -13.36 -12.77
C GLU A 338 20.29 -14.87 -12.60
N ILE A 339 19.42 -15.28 -11.68
CA ILE A 339 19.06 -16.69 -11.50
C ILE A 339 18.47 -17.26 -12.81
N LEU A 340 17.55 -16.56 -13.45
CA LEU A 340 16.90 -17.03 -14.68
C LEU A 340 17.87 -17.11 -15.85
N THR A 341 18.75 -16.11 -16.01
CA THR A 341 19.76 -16.05 -17.07
C THR A 341 20.74 -17.21 -16.98
N PHE A 342 21.11 -17.62 -15.77
CA PHE A 342 21.97 -18.79 -15.54
C PHE A 342 21.38 -20.07 -16.16
N TYR A 343 20.05 -20.19 -16.18
CA TYR A 343 19.33 -21.30 -16.83
C TYR A 343 18.87 -20.97 -18.27
N ASN A 344 19.43 -19.95 -18.91
CA ASN A 344 19.07 -19.50 -20.26
C ASN A 344 17.60 -19.08 -20.40
N ILE A 345 16.99 -18.57 -19.32
CA ILE A 345 15.63 -18.02 -19.32
C ILE A 345 15.76 -16.49 -19.31
N ASN A 346 15.44 -15.84 -20.42
CA ASN A 346 15.51 -14.39 -20.54
C ASN A 346 14.10 -13.80 -20.37
N LEU A 347 13.88 -13.19 -19.22
CA LEU A 347 12.66 -12.44 -18.90
C LEU A 347 13.05 -11.03 -18.46
N ASP A 348 12.39 -10.05 -19.02
CA ASP A 348 12.51 -8.64 -18.61
C ASP A 348 11.46 -8.38 -17.53
N LEU A 349 11.89 -8.53 -16.28
CA LEU A 349 11.00 -8.48 -15.13
C LEU A 349 10.77 -7.05 -14.64
N TYR A 350 9.56 -6.78 -14.22
CA TYR A 350 9.22 -5.52 -13.58
C TYR A 350 8.08 -5.70 -12.56
N PHE A 351 8.02 -4.81 -11.59
CA PHE A 351 6.90 -4.75 -10.65
C PHE A 351 5.82 -3.82 -11.17
N VAL A 352 4.58 -4.28 -11.10
CA VAL A 352 3.41 -3.49 -11.45
C VAL A 352 3.05 -2.61 -10.25
N PRO A 353 3.06 -1.27 -10.36
CA PRO A 353 2.71 -0.39 -9.25
C PRO A 353 1.29 -0.65 -8.72
N LEU A 354 1.04 -0.38 -7.42
CA LEU A 354 -0.30 -0.45 -6.82
C LEU A 354 -1.30 0.48 -7.52
N THR A 355 -0.79 1.60 -8.00
CA THR A 355 -1.55 2.63 -8.71
C THR A 355 -1.77 2.32 -10.17
N GLU A 356 -1.35 1.15 -10.68
CA GLU A 356 -1.58 0.81 -12.10
C GLU A 356 -3.04 0.49 -12.45
N GLN A 357 -3.93 0.32 -11.53
CA GLN A 357 -5.33 0.62 -11.86
C GLN A 357 -5.54 2.12 -12.18
N LYS A 358 -4.61 3.00 -11.73
CA LYS A 358 -4.45 4.38 -12.17
C LYS A 358 -3.21 4.62 -13.08
N ALA A 359 -2.20 3.76 -13.15
CA ALA A 359 -0.87 3.99 -13.82
C ALA A 359 -0.67 3.30 -15.16
N VAL A 360 -1.66 2.54 -15.66
CA VAL A 360 -1.91 2.53 -17.14
C VAL A 360 -2.14 3.98 -17.62
N GLN A 361 -2.07 4.91 -16.71
CA GLN A 361 -2.41 6.32 -16.86
C GLN A 361 -1.23 7.29 -16.71
N MET A 362 0.04 6.89 -16.69
CA MET A 362 1.18 7.82 -16.72
C MET A 362 1.79 8.06 -18.11
N HIS A 363 1.06 7.77 -19.15
CA HIS A 363 1.20 8.52 -20.39
C HIS A 363 0.64 9.93 -20.20
N SER A 364 1.12 10.89 -20.95
CA SER A 364 0.72 12.30 -20.82
C SER A 364 -0.79 12.46 -20.63
N HIS A 365 -1.24 13.50 -19.93
CA HIS A 365 -2.66 13.74 -19.67
C HIS A 365 -3.54 13.69 -20.94
N ASP A 366 -2.95 13.93 -22.10
CA ASP A 366 -3.60 13.85 -23.41
C ASP A 366 -3.64 12.41 -23.98
N GLU A 367 -2.66 11.58 -23.72
CA GLU A 367 -2.66 10.15 -24.11
C GLU A 367 -3.63 9.31 -23.27
N LYS A 368 -3.80 9.62 -21.98
CA LYS A 368 -4.82 9.05 -21.11
C LYS A 368 -6.24 9.23 -21.63
N LYS A 369 -6.58 10.47 -21.96
CA LYS A 369 -7.90 10.80 -22.50
C LYS A 369 -8.19 10.05 -23.80
N LYS A 370 -7.14 9.87 -24.62
CA LYS A 370 -7.23 9.12 -25.85
C LYS A 370 -7.55 7.66 -25.59
N PHE A 371 -6.89 7.02 -24.62
CA PHE A 371 -7.09 5.61 -24.28
C PHE A 371 -8.49 5.34 -23.69
N GLU A 372 -8.95 6.15 -22.73
CA GLU A 372 -10.30 6.02 -22.15
C GLU A 372 -11.42 6.23 -23.16
N LEU A 373 -11.21 7.13 -24.13
CA LEU A 373 -12.13 7.34 -25.25
C LEU A 373 -12.06 6.21 -26.29
N ASP A 374 -10.92 5.49 -26.39
CA ASP A 374 -10.77 4.37 -27.33
C ASP A 374 -11.57 3.13 -26.92
N GLU A 375 -11.95 3.00 -25.65
CA GLU A 375 -12.81 1.91 -25.18
C GLU A 375 -14.24 1.99 -25.72
N TYR A 376 -14.70 3.20 -26.11
CA TYR A 376 -16.07 3.47 -26.49
C TYR A 376 -16.18 3.96 -27.92
N GLY A 377 -17.30 3.62 -28.53
CA GLY A 377 -17.67 4.06 -29.86
C GLY A 377 -17.25 3.10 -30.97
N GLU A 378 -18.17 2.92 -31.91
CA GLU A 378 -18.05 2.07 -33.09
C GLU A 378 -17.81 2.93 -34.32
N ASP A 379 -17.28 2.37 -35.40
CA ASP A 379 -17.24 3.02 -36.69
C ASP A 379 -18.64 3.08 -37.28
N GLU A 380 -18.92 4.11 -38.08
CA GLU A 380 -20.28 4.36 -38.63
C GLU A 380 -20.71 3.28 -39.65
N ASP A 381 -19.76 2.50 -40.17
CA ASP A 381 -20.03 1.43 -41.14
C ASP A 381 -20.53 0.17 -40.43
N LEU A 382 -21.84 0.14 -40.17
CA LEU A 382 -22.52 -1.00 -39.57
C LEU A 382 -22.96 -1.98 -40.68
N GLU A 383 -22.18 -3.07 -40.85
CA GLU A 383 -22.56 -4.16 -41.76
C GLU A 383 -24.00 -4.61 -41.48
N ASN A 384 -24.79 -4.73 -42.54
CA ASN A 384 -26.19 -5.16 -42.52
C ASN A 384 -27.24 -4.13 -42.00
N TYR A 385 -26.87 -2.87 -41.81
CA TYR A 385 -27.81 -1.82 -41.40
C TYR A 385 -27.68 -0.60 -42.31
N GLU A 386 -28.80 0.07 -42.59
CA GLU A 386 -28.86 1.34 -43.31
C GLU A 386 -29.32 2.48 -42.39
N LEU A 387 -28.69 3.63 -42.48
CA LEU A 387 -29.11 4.84 -41.75
C LEU A 387 -30.40 5.35 -42.38
N ILE A 388 -31.47 5.42 -41.59
CA ILE A 388 -32.78 5.88 -42.06
C ILE A 388 -33.13 7.26 -41.50
N GLU A 389 -32.61 7.66 -40.37
CA GLU A 389 -32.87 8.94 -39.73
C GLU A 389 -31.66 9.46 -38.97
N SER A 390 -31.42 10.76 -39.05
CA SER A 390 -30.44 11.49 -38.23
C SER A 390 -31.07 12.77 -37.75
N LYS A 391 -31.14 12.99 -36.42
CA LYS A 391 -31.71 14.20 -35.82
C LYS A 391 -30.98 14.56 -34.51
N PRO A 392 -30.93 15.85 -34.14
CA PRO A 392 -30.48 16.24 -32.81
C PRO A 392 -31.28 15.51 -31.72
N VAL A 393 -30.62 15.16 -30.61
CA VAL A 393 -31.30 14.49 -29.49
C VAL A 393 -32.33 15.40 -28.85
N ASP A 394 -33.56 14.93 -28.76
CA ASP A 394 -34.58 15.48 -27.89
C ASP A 394 -34.47 14.82 -26.50
N TYR A 395 -33.96 15.56 -25.55
CA TYR A 395 -33.70 15.02 -24.19
C TYR A 395 -34.99 14.74 -23.41
N GLU A 396 -36.10 15.47 -23.69
CA GLU A 396 -37.38 15.19 -23.04
C GLU A 396 -37.98 13.88 -23.56
N GLU A 397 -37.88 13.63 -24.86
CA GLU A 397 -38.29 12.37 -25.47
C GLU A 397 -37.43 11.19 -24.93
N GLU A 398 -36.11 11.36 -24.84
CA GLU A 398 -35.21 10.34 -24.32
C GLU A 398 -35.46 10.02 -22.84
N GLU A 399 -35.80 10.99 -21.99
CA GLU A 399 -36.19 10.76 -20.61
C GLU A 399 -37.51 9.98 -20.49
N ARG A 400 -38.50 10.31 -21.33
CA ARG A 400 -39.76 9.53 -21.37
C ARG A 400 -39.52 8.08 -21.77
N LEU A 401 -38.67 7.86 -22.77
CA LEU A 401 -38.26 6.51 -23.18
C LEU A 401 -37.56 5.75 -22.07
N GLU A 402 -36.70 6.42 -21.31
CA GLU A 402 -35.99 5.82 -20.18
C GLU A 402 -36.95 5.40 -19.07
N LEU A 403 -37.90 6.25 -18.71
CA LEU A 403 -38.93 5.92 -17.71
C LEU A 403 -39.82 4.74 -18.16
N ALA A 404 -39.99 4.54 -19.46
CA ALA A 404 -40.72 3.40 -20.02
C ALA A 404 -39.88 2.11 -20.15
N SER A 405 -38.59 2.18 -19.88
CA SER A 405 -37.67 1.05 -20.04
C SER A 405 -37.42 0.33 -18.72
N VAL A 406 -37.63 -0.97 -18.68
CA VAL A 406 -37.39 -1.84 -17.50
C VAL A 406 -35.97 -2.42 -17.48
N SER A 407 -35.20 -2.23 -18.56
CA SER A 407 -33.84 -2.80 -18.70
C SER A 407 -32.78 -1.78 -18.34
N SER A 408 -31.80 -2.21 -17.54
CA SER A 408 -30.65 -1.37 -17.15
C SER A 408 -29.58 -1.22 -18.25
N GLY A 409 -29.67 -1.96 -19.35
CA GLY A 409 -28.66 -1.99 -20.41
C GLY A 409 -27.45 -2.88 -20.09
N ASN A 410 -26.49 -2.93 -21.02
CA ASN A 410 -25.26 -3.71 -20.87
C ASN A 410 -24.08 -2.77 -20.62
N ALA A 411 -23.37 -2.96 -19.51
CA ALA A 411 -22.20 -2.17 -19.12
C ALA A 411 -20.93 -2.47 -19.94
N ILE A 412 -20.93 -3.52 -20.76
CA ILE A 412 -19.78 -3.83 -21.62
C ILE A 412 -19.77 -2.81 -22.78
N PRO A 413 -18.66 -2.08 -23.03
CA PRO A 413 -18.54 -1.14 -24.14
C PRO A 413 -18.89 -1.78 -25.49
N ASN A 414 -19.60 -1.03 -26.33
CA ASN A 414 -19.98 -1.42 -27.70
C ASN A 414 -20.82 -2.71 -27.81
N ALA A 415 -21.40 -3.18 -26.71
CA ALA A 415 -22.32 -4.33 -26.75
C ALA A 415 -23.72 -3.92 -27.26
N LYS A 416 -24.67 -4.86 -27.29
CA LYS A 416 -26.06 -4.54 -27.66
C LYS A 416 -26.68 -3.53 -26.69
N SER A 417 -27.22 -2.43 -27.20
CA SER A 417 -27.94 -1.43 -26.40
C SER A 417 -29.30 -1.97 -25.91
N LYS A 418 -29.74 -1.50 -24.74
CA LYS A 418 -31.13 -1.75 -24.27
C LYS A 418 -32.21 -1.21 -25.19
N TRP A 419 -31.83 -0.24 -26.02
CA TRP A 419 -32.71 0.42 -26.98
C TRP A 419 -32.81 -0.33 -28.31
N ASP A 420 -31.83 -1.18 -28.63
CA ASP A 420 -31.79 -1.94 -29.85
C ASP A 420 -32.97 -2.94 -29.90
N THR A 421 -33.55 -3.06 -31.07
CA THR A 421 -34.58 -4.06 -31.39
C THR A 421 -34.00 -5.08 -32.38
N ASP A 422 -34.78 -6.05 -32.81
CA ASP A 422 -34.31 -7.04 -33.81
C ASP A 422 -34.11 -6.42 -35.21
N TYR A 423 -34.71 -5.25 -35.45
CA TYR A 423 -34.71 -4.59 -36.74
C TYR A 423 -34.14 -3.18 -36.73
N TYR A 424 -34.08 -2.54 -35.59
CA TYR A 424 -33.57 -1.19 -35.43
C TYR A 424 -32.51 -1.10 -34.36
N ILE A 425 -31.46 -0.32 -34.63
CA ILE A 425 -30.47 0.05 -33.67
C ILE A 425 -30.34 1.57 -33.57
N TYR A 426 -30.07 2.06 -32.36
CA TYR A 426 -29.93 3.47 -32.07
C TYR A 426 -28.50 3.76 -31.60
N ARG A 427 -27.90 4.76 -32.28
CA ARG A 427 -26.54 5.22 -31.94
C ARG A 427 -26.55 6.73 -31.87
N TYR A 428 -25.54 7.30 -31.26
CA TYR A 428 -25.41 8.73 -31.07
C TYR A 428 -24.05 9.19 -31.53
N ARG A 429 -24.02 10.28 -32.33
CA ARG A 429 -22.80 10.89 -32.82
C ARG A 429 -22.62 12.25 -32.16
N TYR A 430 -21.36 12.57 -31.79
CA TYR A 430 -21.02 13.88 -31.27
C TYR A 430 -20.91 14.89 -32.42
N ALA A 431 -21.74 15.89 -32.44
CA ALA A 431 -21.90 16.84 -33.55
C ALA A 431 -21.83 18.30 -33.07
N GLY A 432 -21.72 19.26 -33.97
CA GLY A 432 -21.74 20.71 -33.69
C GLY A 432 -20.56 21.46 -34.29
N ASN A 433 -19.93 22.36 -33.54
CA ASN A 433 -18.87 23.23 -34.02
C ASN A 433 -17.67 22.46 -34.59
N ALA A 434 -17.34 22.67 -35.85
CA ALA A 434 -16.23 22.02 -36.57
C ALA A 434 -14.84 22.41 -36.01
N ASN A 435 -14.70 23.57 -35.35
CA ASN A 435 -13.46 24.05 -34.75
C ASN A 435 -13.58 24.19 -33.23
N PRO A 436 -13.59 23.07 -32.49
CA PRO A 436 -13.70 23.10 -31.05
C PRO A 436 -12.43 23.62 -30.38
N GLU A 437 -12.57 24.41 -29.31
CA GLU A 437 -11.42 24.91 -28.54
C GLU A 437 -10.93 23.88 -27.47
N ARG A 438 -11.83 23.11 -26.90
CA ARG A 438 -11.55 22.20 -25.80
C ARG A 438 -11.01 20.85 -26.27
N GLY A 439 -9.99 20.30 -25.55
CA GLY A 439 -9.36 19.04 -25.89
C GLY A 439 -10.35 17.88 -26.07
N PHE A 440 -11.31 17.70 -25.12
CA PHE A 440 -12.35 16.68 -25.25
C PHE A 440 -13.16 16.82 -26.52
N CYS A 441 -13.64 18.04 -26.81
CA CYS A 441 -14.46 18.29 -28.01
C CYS A 441 -13.65 18.09 -29.30
N LYS A 442 -12.34 18.45 -29.30
CA LYS A 442 -11.43 18.17 -30.42
C LYS A 442 -11.28 16.68 -30.68
N GLU A 443 -11.09 15.90 -29.65
CA GLU A 443 -10.96 14.46 -29.78
C GLU A 443 -12.26 13.78 -30.21
N MET A 444 -13.41 14.15 -29.64
CA MET A 444 -14.70 13.59 -30.02
C MET A 444 -15.04 13.87 -31.48
N MET A 445 -14.83 15.11 -31.95
CA MET A 445 -15.08 15.49 -33.36
C MET A 445 -14.09 14.81 -34.31
N LYS A 446 -12.80 14.65 -33.90
CA LYS A 446 -11.77 13.99 -34.72
C LYS A 446 -12.04 12.50 -34.90
N ARG A 447 -12.54 11.82 -33.86
CA ARG A 447 -12.84 10.39 -33.89
C ARG A 447 -13.98 10.04 -34.81
N ASN A 448 -14.98 10.93 -34.92
CA ASN A 448 -16.17 10.73 -35.73
C ASN A 448 -16.82 9.34 -35.56
N LYS A 449 -16.88 8.86 -34.32
CA LYS A 449 -17.49 7.58 -33.97
C LYS A 449 -18.93 7.71 -33.54
N ILE A 450 -19.67 6.60 -33.63
CA ILE A 450 -21.03 6.47 -33.10
C ILE A 450 -21.00 5.70 -31.77
N TYR A 451 -21.88 6.06 -30.85
CA TYR A 451 -21.90 5.57 -29.48
C TYR A 451 -23.27 5.08 -29.09
N ARG A 452 -23.35 4.06 -28.22
CA ARG A 452 -24.60 3.77 -27.51
C ARG A 452 -24.82 4.83 -26.42
N ARG A 453 -26.07 5.03 -26.01
CA ARG A 453 -26.36 5.91 -24.87
C ARG A 453 -25.68 5.45 -23.59
N GLU A 454 -25.70 4.16 -23.31
CA GLU A 454 -25.01 3.56 -22.15
C GLU A 454 -23.51 3.87 -22.12
N ASP A 455 -22.84 3.87 -23.28
CA ASP A 455 -21.43 4.20 -23.39
C ASP A 455 -21.16 5.68 -23.09
N ILE A 456 -22.06 6.58 -23.52
CA ILE A 456 -21.97 8.00 -23.21
C ILE A 456 -22.15 8.25 -21.70
N GLU A 457 -23.08 7.56 -21.08
CA GLU A 457 -23.31 7.63 -19.63
C GLU A 457 -22.11 7.09 -18.85
N LEU A 458 -21.55 5.94 -19.23
CA LEU A 458 -20.33 5.35 -18.63
C LEU A 458 -19.09 6.24 -18.81
N MET A 459 -18.93 6.89 -19.98
CA MET A 459 -17.88 7.90 -20.19
C MET A 459 -18.05 9.09 -19.23
N GLY A 460 -19.27 9.42 -18.85
CA GLY A 460 -19.58 10.49 -17.88
C GLY A 460 -19.13 10.18 -16.46
N GLU A 461 -19.02 8.90 -16.10
CA GLU A 461 -18.50 8.44 -14.81
C GLU A 461 -16.97 8.42 -14.77
N LYS A 462 -16.32 8.45 -15.93
CA LYS A 462 -14.85 8.49 -16.06
C LYS A 462 -14.38 9.94 -16.29
N ASN A 463 -13.13 10.21 -15.94
CA ASN A 463 -12.55 11.55 -16.09
C ASN A 463 -12.09 11.84 -17.53
N VAL A 464 -12.94 11.55 -18.52
CA VAL A 464 -12.63 11.75 -19.94
C VAL A 464 -12.70 13.22 -20.38
N ASN A 465 -13.31 14.08 -19.58
CA ASN A 465 -13.52 15.52 -19.85
C ASN A 465 -13.06 16.40 -18.68
N PRO A 466 -11.77 16.42 -18.35
CA PRO A 466 -11.27 17.21 -17.24
C PRO A 466 -11.44 18.72 -17.47
N GLY A 467 -11.63 19.47 -16.39
CA GLY A 467 -11.87 20.91 -16.42
C GLY A 467 -13.34 21.31 -16.66
N PHE A 468 -14.25 20.37 -16.78
CA PHE A 468 -15.67 20.58 -16.50
C PHE A 468 -15.85 20.33 -15.01
N GLY A 469 -16.00 21.36 -14.21
CA GLY A 469 -16.09 21.29 -12.77
C GLY A 469 -16.99 20.17 -12.23
N MET A 470 -16.85 19.86 -10.97
CA MET A 470 -17.76 18.95 -10.28
C MET A 470 -19.15 19.56 -10.24
N HIS A 471 -20.19 18.75 -10.35
CA HIS A 471 -21.56 19.16 -10.06
C HIS A 471 -21.60 19.89 -8.71
N PRO A 472 -22.45 20.95 -8.53
CA PRO A 472 -22.59 21.63 -7.25
C PRO A 472 -22.90 20.70 -6.07
N THR A 473 -23.48 19.53 -6.35
CA THR A 473 -23.63 18.46 -5.34
C THR A 473 -22.31 17.71 -5.21
N PRO A 474 -21.68 17.66 -4.01
CA PRO A 474 -20.42 16.97 -3.82
C PRO A 474 -20.46 15.52 -4.33
N ASN A 475 -19.39 15.12 -5.03
CA ASN A 475 -19.17 13.77 -5.55
C ASN A 475 -20.10 13.30 -6.70
N LYS A 476 -20.79 14.19 -7.39
CA LYS A 476 -21.57 13.83 -8.57
C LYS A 476 -20.89 14.35 -9.84
N PRO A 477 -20.36 13.49 -10.73
CA PRO A 477 -19.75 13.92 -11.99
C PRO A 477 -20.81 14.54 -12.91
N TYR A 478 -20.39 15.48 -13.76
CA TYR A 478 -21.26 16.02 -14.80
C TYR A 478 -21.57 14.95 -15.84
N SER A 479 -22.83 14.76 -16.14
CA SER A 479 -23.27 13.88 -17.21
C SER A 479 -22.84 14.43 -18.58
N ILE A 480 -22.02 13.69 -19.31
CA ILE A 480 -21.65 14.01 -20.69
C ILE A 480 -22.92 13.97 -21.57
N TRP A 481 -23.85 13.10 -21.23
CA TRP A 481 -25.13 13.00 -21.91
C TRP A 481 -25.96 14.28 -21.80
N LYS A 482 -26.22 14.77 -20.60
CA LYS A 482 -27.12 15.91 -20.35
C LYS A 482 -26.50 17.29 -20.57
N TYR A 483 -25.19 17.42 -20.31
CA TYR A 483 -24.54 18.75 -20.31
C TYR A 483 -23.70 19.05 -21.56
N LYS A 484 -23.60 18.12 -22.48
CA LYS A 484 -23.00 18.35 -23.79
C LYS A 484 -24.08 18.44 -24.84
N GLY A 485 -24.55 19.64 -25.17
CA GLY A 485 -25.51 19.78 -26.22
C GLY A 485 -26.59 20.82 -26.05
N GLY A 486 -26.30 21.95 -25.42
CA GLY A 486 -27.23 23.10 -25.40
C GLY A 486 -28.60 22.80 -24.76
N GLY A 487 -28.72 21.70 -24.05
CA GLY A 487 -29.96 21.32 -23.36
C GLY A 487 -30.28 22.26 -22.21
N LEU A 488 -31.47 22.23 -21.73
CA LEU A 488 -32.20 23.09 -20.77
C LEU A 488 -31.45 23.55 -19.50
N LEU A 489 -30.26 23.05 -19.22
CA LEU A 489 -29.49 23.37 -18.01
C LEU A 489 -28.39 24.42 -18.20
N SER A 490 -28.32 25.05 -19.39
CA SER A 490 -27.40 26.18 -19.64
C SER A 490 -27.76 27.43 -18.84
N ALA A 491 -28.98 27.55 -18.32
CA ALA A 491 -29.44 28.70 -17.55
C ALA A 491 -28.96 28.73 -16.09
N GLU A 492 -28.61 27.57 -15.52
CA GLU A 492 -28.09 27.48 -14.13
C GLU A 492 -26.58 27.51 -14.06
N PHE A 493 -25.86 27.45 -15.20
CA PHE A 493 -24.41 27.33 -15.26
C PHE A 493 -23.74 28.55 -15.87
N THR A 494 -23.10 29.34 -15.06
CA THR A 494 -22.31 30.53 -15.44
C THR A 494 -20.97 30.24 -16.12
N GLY A 495 -20.75 29.03 -16.63
CA GLY A 495 -19.48 28.60 -17.19
C GLY A 495 -19.51 28.08 -18.62
N GLY A 496 -19.78 28.95 -19.59
CA GLY A 496 -19.48 28.70 -21.01
C GLY A 496 -20.34 27.62 -21.69
N THR A 497 -21.23 28.03 -22.58
CA THR A 497 -22.09 27.15 -23.38
C THR A 497 -21.27 26.29 -24.35
N CYS A 498 -21.31 24.98 -24.17
CA CYS A 498 -20.80 24.04 -25.17
C CYS A 498 -21.73 24.05 -26.40
N LYS A 499 -21.22 24.42 -27.57
CA LYS A 499 -21.97 24.45 -28.83
C LYS A 499 -22.07 23.09 -29.54
N HIS A 500 -21.69 22.00 -28.86
CA HIS A 500 -21.80 20.65 -29.39
C HIS A 500 -23.01 19.95 -28.78
N TYR A 501 -23.58 19.02 -29.55
CA TYR A 501 -24.77 18.25 -29.19
C TYR A 501 -24.60 16.79 -29.62
N TRP A 502 -25.45 15.92 -29.10
CA TRP A 502 -25.58 14.56 -29.57
C TRP A 502 -26.62 14.52 -30.71
N GLU A 503 -26.26 13.84 -31.78
CA GLU A 503 -27.14 13.54 -32.91
C GLU A 503 -27.55 12.08 -32.80
N LYS A 504 -28.85 11.82 -32.76
CA LYS A 504 -29.44 10.49 -32.73
C LYS A 504 -29.48 9.92 -34.14
N LEU A 505 -28.94 8.74 -34.32
CA LEU A 505 -28.90 8.01 -35.57
C LEU A 505 -29.75 6.74 -35.41
N THR A 506 -30.71 6.57 -36.29
CA THR A 506 -31.57 5.39 -36.34
C THR A 506 -31.21 4.57 -37.57
N TYR A 507 -30.77 3.33 -37.31
CA TYR A 507 -30.40 2.38 -38.36
C TYR A 507 -31.43 1.26 -38.45
N ARG A 508 -31.76 0.84 -39.70
CA ARG A 508 -32.65 -0.26 -40.00
C ARG A 508 -31.89 -1.43 -40.62
N LYS A 509 -32.21 -2.65 -40.25
CA LYS A 509 -31.59 -3.86 -40.80
C LYS A 509 -31.96 -4.06 -42.26
N ILE A 510 -30.96 -4.27 -43.12
CA ILE A 510 -31.11 -4.46 -44.56
C ILE A 510 -31.64 -5.87 -44.88
N GLY A 511 -32.50 -5.98 -45.88
CA GLY A 511 -32.93 -7.26 -46.44
C GLY A 511 -34.02 -7.99 -45.64
N VAL A 512 -34.60 -7.38 -44.61
CA VAL A 512 -35.67 -7.97 -43.82
C VAL A 512 -36.99 -7.31 -44.14
N LYS A 513 -38.01 -8.08 -44.49
CA LYS A 513 -39.39 -7.61 -44.59
C LYS A 513 -39.93 -7.35 -43.19
N ILE A 514 -40.13 -6.11 -42.86
CA ILE A 514 -40.68 -5.70 -41.56
C ILE A 514 -42.21 -5.77 -41.63
N ASP A 515 -42.81 -6.58 -40.78
CA ASP A 515 -44.24 -6.57 -40.59
C ASP A 515 -44.66 -5.36 -39.77
N VAL A 516 -45.13 -4.33 -40.44
CA VAL A 516 -45.48 -3.02 -39.84
C VAL A 516 -46.67 -3.16 -38.86
N LYS A 517 -47.41 -4.27 -38.90
CA LYS A 517 -48.54 -4.51 -37.98
C LYS A 517 -48.10 -5.13 -36.65
N ASN A 518 -46.84 -5.59 -36.53
CA ASN A 518 -46.34 -6.17 -35.30
C ASN A 518 -45.66 -5.09 -34.42
N PRO A 519 -46.21 -4.76 -33.25
CA PRO A 519 -45.66 -3.72 -32.37
C PRO A 519 -44.20 -3.94 -31.95
N LYS A 520 -43.70 -5.18 -32.06
CA LYS A 520 -42.29 -5.49 -31.78
C LYS A 520 -41.34 -5.02 -32.89
N ASN A 521 -41.87 -4.78 -34.06
CA ASN A 521 -41.10 -4.37 -35.23
C ASN A 521 -41.10 -2.85 -35.44
N GLU A 522 -41.87 -2.10 -34.65
CA GLU A 522 -41.85 -0.66 -34.65
C GLU A 522 -40.65 -0.09 -33.91
N PRO A 523 -40.10 1.05 -34.31
CA PRO A 523 -39.11 1.79 -33.52
C PRO A 523 -39.64 2.02 -32.11
N LYS A 524 -38.76 2.01 -31.12
CA LYS A 524 -39.13 2.21 -29.70
C LYS A 524 -39.82 3.55 -29.46
N GLU A 525 -39.50 4.57 -30.24
CA GLU A 525 -40.15 5.87 -30.20
C GLU A 525 -41.63 5.79 -30.49
N SER A 526 -42.01 5.10 -31.55
CA SER A 526 -43.42 4.91 -31.91
C SER A 526 -44.20 4.16 -30.83
N ARG A 527 -43.53 3.18 -30.17
CA ARG A 527 -44.15 2.43 -29.06
C ARG A 527 -44.29 3.29 -27.80
N ALA A 528 -43.29 4.12 -27.48
CA ALA A 528 -43.35 5.00 -26.31
C ALA A 528 -44.41 6.10 -26.46
N SER A 529 -44.56 6.67 -27.65
CA SER A 529 -45.63 7.65 -27.91
C SER A 529 -47.04 7.03 -27.85
N GLY A 530 -47.19 5.78 -28.26
CA GLY A 530 -48.43 5.03 -28.11
C GLY A 530 -48.76 4.73 -26.64
N VAL A 531 -47.80 4.40 -25.84
CA VAL A 531 -47.94 4.13 -24.38
C VAL A 531 -48.19 5.45 -23.61
N ALA A 532 -47.47 6.52 -23.96
CA ALA A 532 -47.64 7.83 -23.31
C ALA A 532 -49.02 8.46 -23.55
N GLY A 533 -49.65 8.13 -24.68
CA GLY A 533 -51.02 8.57 -24.95
C GLY A 533 -52.11 7.86 -24.13
N ILE A 534 -51.76 6.73 -23.51
CA ILE A 534 -52.70 5.92 -22.70
C ILE A 534 -52.54 6.19 -21.20
N ALA A 535 -51.34 6.54 -20.76
CA ALA A 535 -50.99 6.56 -19.33
C ALA A 535 -51.43 7.79 -18.50
N PRO A 536 -51.62 9.00 -19.02
CA PRO A 536 -51.88 10.16 -18.16
C PRO A 536 -53.29 10.31 -17.62
N HIS A 537 -54.26 9.54 -18.10
CA HIS A 537 -55.66 9.77 -17.76
C HIS A 537 -56.33 8.67 -16.90
N ASP A 538 -55.67 7.56 -16.64
CA ASP A 538 -56.26 6.42 -15.94
C ASP A 538 -55.50 5.93 -14.71
N ILE A 539 -54.65 6.77 -14.12
CA ILE A 539 -54.03 6.48 -12.82
C ILE A 539 -54.41 7.55 -11.80
#